data_bde2ad11981953dc75a7d70a8a911aa4
#
_entry.id   bde2ad11981953dc75a7d70a8a911aa4
#
_cell.length_a   1.000
_cell.length_b   1.000
_cell.length_c   1.000
_cell.angle_alpha   90.00
_cell.angle_beta   90.00
_cell.angle_gamma   90.00
#
_symmetry.space_group_name_H-M   'P 1'
#
loop_
_entity.id
_entity.type
_entity.pdbx_description
1 polymer ?
#
loop_
_entity_poly.entity_id
_entity_poly.type
_entity_poly.pdbx_seq_one_letter_code
_entity_poly.pdbx_strand_id
1 'polypeptide(L)'
;MKNYTSILIVFTLLLVGFFLSRYVDRSYEIHLDSQRALMQQSTRGAARLIGLYLNEVRRRVDLFTAEEAEIISRLSRHPADTEMQEHFTTRVKQHFPEFFAFTITDNLGEVLLDDIEGKVASLCQTDIHDFAAGKNQEIFIHPNPVGYHYDIMSSWNTRSEDRGVFFLSFSPETIAQILANSELHSHRLM
;
A
#
# COMPACT_ATOMS: atom_id res chain seq x y z
N MET A 1 67.32 25.90 -28.85
CA MET A 1 66.61 24.58 -28.78
C MET A 1 65.98 24.24 -27.40
N LYS A 2 66.57 24.64 -26.25
CA LYS A 2 66.03 24.30 -24.88
C LYS A 2 64.60 24.84 -24.64
N ASN A 3 64.19 25.97 -25.17
CA ASN A 3 62.85 26.56 -24.87
C ASN A 3 61.67 25.83 -25.54
N TYR A 4 61.89 25.28 -26.74
CA TYR A 4 60.79 24.53 -27.43
C TYR A 4 60.40 23.22 -26.74
N THR A 5 61.39 22.54 -26.17
CA THR A 5 61.15 21.29 -25.41
C THR A 5 60.31 21.55 -24.14
N SER A 6 60.59 22.63 -23.42
CA SER A 6 59.82 23.04 -22.25
C SER A 6 58.37 23.44 -22.60
N ILE A 7 58.18 24.17 -23.69
CA ILE A 7 56.85 24.57 -24.17
C ILE A 7 56.05 23.33 -24.58
N LEU A 8 56.67 22.37 -25.28
CA LEU A 8 56.01 21.13 -25.66
C LEU A 8 55.55 20.30 -24.46
N ILE A 9 56.42 20.19 -23.44
CA ILE A 9 56.06 19.44 -22.19
C ILE A 9 54.89 20.12 -21.50
N VAL A 10 54.90 21.43 -21.31
CA VAL A 10 53.80 22.17 -20.69
C VAL A 10 52.50 21.99 -21.47
N PHE A 11 52.55 22.10 -22.79
CA PHE A 11 51.36 21.91 -23.63
C PHE A 11 50.81 20.50 -23.54
N THR A 12 51.66 19.46 -23.52
CA THR A 12 51.25 18.08 -23.35
C THR A 12 50.61 17.84 -21.99
N LEU A 13 51.17 18.41 -20.92
CA LEU A 13 50.59 18.32 -19.57
C LEU A 13 49.20 18.99 -19.49
N LEU A 14 49.03 20.14 -20.11
CA LEU A 14 47.74 20.84 -20.18
C LEU A 14 46.70 20.02 -20.96
N LEU A 15 47.07 19.43 -22.09
CA LEU A 15 46.19 18.52 -22.84
C LEU A 15 45.77 17.30 -22.02
N VAL A 16 46.74 16.62 -21.40
CA VAL A 16 46.45 15.48 -20.52
C VAL A 16 45.51 15.88 -19.38
N GLY A 17 45.79 16.99 -18.69
CA GLY A 17 44.95 17.53 -17.65
C GLY A 17 43.53 17.84 -18.12
N PHE A 18 43.41 18.46 -19.31
CA PHE A 18 42.08 18.72 -19.91
C PHE A 18 41.31 17.45 -20.23
N PHE A 19 41.95 16.45 -20.85
CA PHE A 19 41.27 15.19 -21.15
C PHE A 19 40.92 14.39 -19.89
N LEU A 20 41.76 14.38 -18.85
CA LEU A 20 41.46 13.76 -17.56
C LEU A 20 40.28 14.44 -16.89
N SER A 21 40.24 15.78 -16.86
CA SER A 21 39.07 16.49 -16.29
C SER A 21 37.77 16.11 -17.01
N ARG A 22 37.78 16.17 -18.36
CA ARG A 22 36.60 15.79 -19.16
C ARG A 22 36.19 14.33 -18.96
N TYR A 23 37.15 13.43 -18.79
CA TYR A 23 36.90 12.03 -18.50
C TYR A 23 36.23 11.83 -17.13
N VAL A 24 36.77 12.50 -16.10
CA VAL A 24 36.20 12.44 -14.73
C VAL A 24 34.79 12.99 -14.70
N ASP A 25 34.57 14.18 -15.30
CA ASP A 25 33.24 14.80 -15.38
C ASP A 25 32.22 13.85 -16.04
N ARG A 26 32.59 13.29 -17.20
CA ARG A 26 31.72 12.38 -17.93
C ARG A 26 31.48 11.07 -17.18
N SER A 27 32.50 10.53 -16.52
CA SER A 27 32.36 9.32 -15.69
C SER A 27 31.43 9.55 -14.51
N TYR A 28 31.51 10.73 -13.89
CA TYR A 28 30.65 11.12 -12.80
C TYR A 28 29.17 11.24 -13.24
N GLU A 29 28.90 11.89 -14.36
CA GLU A 29 27.55 11.99 -14.93
C GLU A 29 26.95 10.62 -15.24
N ILE A 30 27.72 9.73 -15.89
CA ILE A 30 27.26 8.36 -16.20
C ILE A 30 26.95 7.60 -14.92
N HIS A 31 27.76 7.76 -13.88
CA HIS A 31 27.53 7.10 -12.59
C HIS A 31 26.24 7.60 -11.92
N LEU A 32 26.02 8.92 -11.90
CA LEU A 32 24.80 9.51 -11.35
C LEU A 32 23.54 9.07 -12.10
N ASP A 33 23.61 9.05 -13.43
CA ASP A 33 22.47 8.62 -14.26
C ASP A 33 22.16 7.13 -14.06
N SER A 34 23.18 6.29 -13.92
CA SER A 34 23.04 4.89 -13.59
C SER A 34 22.36 4.69 -12.22
N GLN A 35 22.81 5.42 -11.19
CA GLN A 35 22.20 5.38 -9.88
C GLN A 35 20.73 5.85 -9.91
N ARG A 36 20.42 6.94 -10.59
CA ARG A 36 19.05 7.42 -10.76
C ARG A 36 18.15 6.39 -11.45
N ALA A 37 18.66 5.76 -12.51
CA ALA A 37 17.94 4.72 -13.24
C ALA A 37 17.63 3.50 -12.34
N LEU A 38 18.60 3.05 -11.54
CA LEU A 38 18.41 1.95 -10.57
C LEU A 38 17.38 2.31 -9.50
N MET A 39 17.47 3.51 -8.93
CA MET A 39 16.49 3.98 -7.93
C MET A 39 15.08 4.05 -8.51
N GLN A 40 14.93 4.58 -9.73
CA GLN A 40 13.64 4.63 -10.41
C GLN A 40 13.07 3.24 -10.70
N GLN A 41 13.92 2.31 -11.12
CA GLN A 41 13.52 0.92 -11.37
C GLN A 41 13.06 0.23 -10.07
N SER A 42 13.81 0.40 -8.97
CA SER A 42 13.46 -0.15 -7.65
C SER A 42 12.12 0.42 -7.16
N THR A 43 11.95 1.75 -7.22
CA THR A 43 10.70 2.41 -6.81
C THR A 43 9.50 1.94 -7.62
N ARG A 44 9.65 1.84 -8.96
CA ARG A 44 8.58 1.32 -9.83
C ARG A 44 8.27 -0.15 -9.52
N GLY A 45 9.30 -0.95 -9.23
CA GLY A 45 9.14 -2.34 -8.81
C GLY A 45 8.34 -2.47 -7.52
N ALA A 46 8.71 -1.70 -6.49
CA ALA A 46 7.98 -1.67 -5.22
C ALA A 46 6.53 -1.20 -5.39
N ALA A 47 6.30 -0.11 -6.12
CA ALA A 47 4.95 0.39 -6.39
C ALA A 47 4.08 -0.65 -7.10
N ARG A 48 4.63 -1.39 -8.06
CA ARG A 48 3.93 -2.48 -8.75
C ARG A 48 3.57 -3.62 -7.80
N LEU A 49 4.51 -4.05 -6.94
CA LEU A 49 4.28 -5.12 -5.97
C LEU A 49 3.20 -4.73 -4.96
N ILE A 50 3.23 -3.50 -4.44
CA ILE A 50 2.20 -2.97 -3.55
C ILE A 50 0.84 -2.95 -4.27
N GLY A 51 0.78 -2.48 -5.51
CA GLY A 51 -0.46 -2.48 -6.29
C GLY A 51 -1.02 -3.87 -6.51
N LEU A 52 -0.18 -4.86 -6.82
CA LEU A 52 -0.60 -6.26 -6.96
C LEU A 52 -1.11 -6.84 -5.63
N TYR A 53 -0.41 -6.57 -4.54
CA TYR A 53 -0.81 -7.00 -3.20
C TYR A 53 -2.17 -6.41 -2.80
N LEU A 54 -2.37 -5.08 -2.93
CA LEU A 54 -3.63 -4.42 -2.59
C LEU A 54 -4.80 -4.91 -3.46
N ASN A 55 -4.58 -5.13 -4.74
CA ASN A 55 -5.59 -5.71 -5.63
C ASN A 55 -5.97 -7.13 -5.23
N GLU A 56 -5.00 -7.95 -4.81
CA GLU A 56 -5.27 -9.31 -4.32
C GLU A 56 -6.04 -9.28 -3.00
N VAL A 57 -5.68 -8.41 -2.05
CA VAL A 57 -6.42 -8.25 -0.80
C VAL A 57 -7.86 -7.81 -1.09
N ARG A 58 -8.06 -6.80 -1.95
CA ARG A 58 -9.41 -6.35 -2.36
C ARG A 58 -10.22 -7.48 -2.95
N ARG A 59 -9.66 -8.22 -3.91
CA ARG A 59 -10.34 -9.38 -4.53
C ARG A 59 -10.74 -10.43 -3.49
N ARG A 60 -9.88 -10.72 -2.52
CA ARG A 60 -10.18 -11.66 -1.44
C ARG A 60 -11.30 -11.16 -0.53
N VAL A 61 -11.32 -9.85 -0.22
CA VAL A 61 -12.40 -9.24 0.56
C VAL A 61 -13.71 -9.31 -0.20
N ASP A 62 -13.72 -9.00 -1.49
CA ASP A 62 -14.94 -9.07 -2.33
C ASP A 62 -15.51 -10.50 -2.38
N LEU A 63 -14.65 -11.50 -2.59
CA LEU A 63 -15.07 -12.92 -2.59
C LEU A 63 -15.62 -13.34 -1.24
N PHE A 64 -14.92 -13.06 -0.15
CA PHE A 64 -15.36 -13.36 1.21
C PHE A 64 -16.70 -12.69 1.51
N THR A 65 -16.85 -11.43 1.17
CA THR A 65 -18.09 -10.67 1.39
C THR A 65 -19.25 -11.28 0.63
N ALA A 66 -19.04 -11.73 -0.60
CA ALA A 66 -20.07 -12.40 -1.40
C ALA A 66 -20.43 -13.79 -0.83
N GLU A 67 -19.44 -14.57 -0.37
CA GLU A 67 -19.66 -15.89 0.25
C GLU A 67 -20.40 -15.79 1.58
N GLU A 68 -20.08 -14.79 2.40
CA GLU A 68 -20.63 -14.60 3.73
C GLU A 68 -21.86 -13.67 3.78
N ALA A 69 -22.37 -13.20 2.65
CA ALA A 69 -23.44 -12.19 2.58
C ALA A 69 -24.68 -12.55 3.43
N GLU A 70 -25.08 -13.83 3.48
CA GLU A 70 -26.22 -14.29 4.29
C GLU A 70 -25.91 -14.25 5.79
N ILE A 71 -24.67 -14.52 6.20
CA ILE A 71 -24.24 -14.41 7.60
C ILE A 71 -24.16 -12.94 7.99
N ILE A 72 -23.57 -12.11 7.14
CA ILE A 72 -23.50 -10.65 7.33
C ILE A 72 -24.89 -10.05 7.49
N SER A 73 -25.84 -10.43 6.63
CA SER A 73 -27.23 -9.98 6.72
C SER A 73 -27.93 -10.44 8.02
N ARG A 74 -27.66 -11.67 8.51
CA ARG A 74 -28.20 -12.11 9.79
C ARG A 74 -27.62 -11.35 10.98
N LEU A 75 -26.30 -11.12 10.96
CA LEU A 75 -25.61 -10.31 11.97
C LEU A 75 -26.12 -8.86 11.99
N SER A 76 -26.35 -8.26 10.82
CA SER A 76 -26.87 -6.90 10.72
C SER A 76 -28.28 -6.77 11.34
N ARG A 77 -29.10 -7.82 11.27
CA ARG A 77 -30.45 -7.84 11.87
C ARG A 77 -30.44 -8.25 13.35
N HIS A 78 -29.43 -8.98 13.78
CA HIS A 78 -29.28 -9.50 15.16
C HIS A 78 -27.88 -9.21 15.71
N PRO A 79 -27.51 -7.91 15.86
CA PRO A 79 -26.17 -7.55 16.29
C PRO A 79 -25.81 -7.93 17.72
N ALA A 80 -26.80 -8.36 18.53
CA ALA A 80 -26.60 -8.85 19.89
C ALA A 80 -26.31 -10.36 19.97
N ASP A 81 -26.31 -11.08 18.85
CA ASP A 81 -25.99 -12.52 18.80
C ASP A 81 -24.49 -12.73 18.90
N THR A 82 -23.99 -12.85 20.12
CA THR A 82 -22.55 -12.97 20.43
C THR A 82 -21.93 -14.24 19.85
N GLU A 83 -22.66 -15.35 19.82
CA GLU A 83 -22.16 -16.63 19.27
C GLU A 83 -21.92 -16.48 17.76
N MET A 84 -22.85 -15.87 17.04
CA MET A 84 -22.72 -15.61 15.63
C MET A 84 -21.58 -14.60 15.34
N GLN A 85 -21.44 -13.57 16.18
CA GLN A 85 -20.31 -12.62 16.08
C GLN A 85 -18.96 -13.30 16.23
N GLU A 86 -18.79 -14.13 17.27
CA GLU A 86 -17.54 -14.87 17.51
C GLU A 86 -17.22 -15.83 16.36
N HIS A 87 -18.23 -16.52 15.85
CA HIS A 87 -18.09 -17.40 14.69
C HIS A 87 -17.63 -16.60 13.46
N PHE A 88 -18.30 -15.50 13.14
CA PHE A 88 -17.95 -14.65 12.01
C PHE A 88 -16.56 -14.03 12.16
N THR A 89 -16.22 -13.49 13.33
CA THR A 89 -14.89 -12.95 13.65
C THR A 89 -13.79 -14.02 13.45
N THR A 90 -14.06 -15.26 13.84
CA THR A 90 -13.14 -16.39 13.63
C THR A 90 -12.92 -16.64 12.13
N ARG A 91 -13.97 -16.60 11.32
CA ARG A 91 -13.86 -16.73 9.86
C ARG A 91 -13.07 -15.59 9.24
N VAL A 92 -13.33 -14.34 9.66
CA VAL A 92 -12.55 -13.17 9.20
C VAL A 92 -11.06 -13.39 9.52
N LYS A 93 -10.71 -13.78 10.74
CA LYS A 93 -9.32 -14.07 11.15
C LYS A 93 -8.66 -15.18 10.33
N GLN A 94 -9.40 -16.20 9.98
CA GLN A 94 -8.88 -17.31 9.16
C GLN A 94 -8.58 -16.88 7.72
N HIS A 95 -9.41 -16.00 7.14
CA HIS A 95 -9.24 -15.54 5.76
C HIS A 95 -8.26 -14.36 5.64
N PHE A 96 -8.18 -13.55 6.69
CA PHE A 96 -7.39 -12.32 6.74
C PHE A 96 -6.54 -12.25 8.02
N PRO A 97 -5.42 -13.00 8.10
CA PRO A 97 -4.57 -13.01 9.30
C PRO A 97 -4.04 -11.62 9.70
N GLU A 98 -3.92 -10.71 8.74
CA GLU A 98 -3.43 -9.33 8.91
C GLU A 98 -4.54 -8.33 9.25
N PHE A 99 -5.75 -8.81 9.43
CA PHE A 99 -6.89 -7.99 9.75
C PHE A 99 -6.71 -7.34 11.15
N PHE A 100 -7.13 -6.10 11.21
CA PHE A 100 -7.03 -5.28 12.41
C PHE A 100 -8.39 -5.07 13.07
N ALA A 101 -9.43 -4.78 12.27
CA ALA A 101 -10.78 -4.54 12.72
C ALA A 101 -11.76 -4.62 11.55
N PHE A 102 -13.05 -4.84 11.83
CA PHE A 102 -14.10 -4.80 10.81
C PHE A 102 -15.36 -4.09 11.30
N THR A 103 -16.16 -3.63 10.34
CA THR A 103 -17.49 -3.04 10.57
C THR A 103 -18.44 -3.52 9.49
N ILE A 104 -19.69 -3.77 9.87
CA ILE A 104 -20.80 -4.03 8.95
C ILE A 104 -21.76 -2.85 9.02
N THR A 105 -22.12 -2.30 7.87
CA THR A 105 -23.04 -1.17 7.76
C THR A 105 -24.22 -1.51 6.87
N ASP A 106 -25.26 -0.70 6.93
CA ASP A 106 -26.34 -0.71 5.96
C ASP A 106 -25.93 -0.02 4.63
N ASN A 107 -26.89 0.11 3.74
CA ASN A 107 -26.70 0.73 2.43
C ASN A 107 -26.50 2.27 2.45
N LEU A 108 -26.66 2.90 3.61
CA LEU A 108 -26.37 4.32 3.82
C LEU A 108 -25.02 4.54 4.51
N GLY A 109 -24.36 3.45 4.94
CA GLY A 109 -23.12 3.52 5.70
C GLY A 109 -23.31 3.60 7.21
N GLU A 110 -24.56 3.49 7.70
CA GLU A 110 -24.83 3.45 9.13
C GLU A 110 -24.38 2.12 9.74
N VAL A 111 -23.67 2.20 10.85
CA VAL A 111 -23.07 1.04 11.51
C VAL A 111 -24.15 0.14 12.12
N LEU A 112 -24.16 -1.13 11.72
CA LEU A 112 -25.03 -2.17 12.24
C LEU A 112 -24.29 -3.11 13.21
N LEU A 113 -23.03 -3.38 12.94
CA LEU A 113 -22.13 -4.14 13.79
C LEU A 113 -20.74 -3.54 13.76
N ASP A 114 -20.17 -3.30 14.92
CA ASP A 114 -18.84 -2.71 15.09
C ASP A 114 -17.96 -3.60 15.99
N ASP A 115 -16.97 -4.28 15.40
CA ASP A 115 -15.93 -5.04 16.13
C ASP A 115 -14.77 -4.12 16.58
N ILE A 116 -14.92 -2.83 16.41
CA ILE A 116 -13.79 -1.91 16.45
C ILE A 116 -13.58 -1.28 17.82
N GLU A 117 -14.55 -1.42 18.75
CA GLU A 117 -14.47 -0.87 20.11
C GLU A 117 -13.95 0.58 20.18
N GLY A 118 -14.47 1.45 19.27
CA GLY A 118 -14.03 2.86 19.17
C GLY A 118 -12.72 3.07 18.42
N LYS A 119 -12.18 2.08 17.72
CA LYS A 119 -10.97 2.20 16.90
C LYS A 119 -11.22 2.85 15.53
N VAL A 120 -12.47 2.94 15.07
CA VAL A 120 -12.83 3.68 13.85
C VAL A 120 -12.84 5.17 14.15
N ALA A 121 -11.90 5.87 13.55
CA ALA A 121 -11.87 7.32 13.57
C ALA A 121 -12.97 7.90 12.68
N SER A 122 -13.34 9.17 12.89
CA SER A 122 -14.30 9.89 12.07
C SER A 122 -13.99 9.88 10.56
N LEU A 123 -12.72 9.75 10.20
CA LEU A 123 -12.27 9.63 8.82
C LEU A 123 -12.80 8.35 8.18
N CYS A 124 -12.64 7.20 8.84
CA CYS A 124 -13.13 5.91 8.32
C CYS A 124 -14.65 5.92 8.17
N GLN A 125 -15.38 6.58 9.08
CA GLN A 125 -16.85 6.74 8.96
C GLN A 125 -17.22 7.53 7.71
N THR A 126 -16.49 8.61 7.42
CA THR A 126 -16.70 9.40 6.20
C THR A 126 -16.44 8.55 4.96
N ASP A 127 -15.37 7.77 4.95
CA ASP A 127 -15.02 6.90 3.82
C ASP A 127 -16.07 5.79 3.59
N ILE A 128 -16.63 5.24 4.68
CA ILE A 128 -17.74 4.27 4.61
C ILE A 128 -18.98 4.90 3.96
N HIS A 129 -19.40 6.08 4.40
CA HIS A 129 -20.54 6.79 3.80
C HIS A 129 -20.30 7.13 2.34
N ASP A 130 -19.10 7.57 1.99
CA ASP A 130 -18.74 7.89 0.62
C ASP A 130 -18.77 6.64 -0.29
N PHE A 131 -18.28 5.50 0.21
CA PHE A 131 -18.36 4.23 -0.50
C PHE A 131 -19.80 3.74 -0.66
N ALA A 132 -20.63 3.82 0.40
CA ALA A 132 -22.05 3.49 0.37
C ALA A 132 -22.81 4.37 -0.65
N ALA A 133 -22.40 5.63 -0.81
CA ALA A 133 -22.93 6.54 -1.82
C ALA A 133 -22.41 6.28 -3.24
N GLY A 134 -21.61 5.24 -3.46
CA GLY A 134 -21.11 4.83 -4.77
C GLY A 134 -19.85 5.57 -5.23
N LYS A 135 -19.13 6.26 -4.34
CA LYS A 135 -17.84 6.84 -4.67
C LYS A 135 -16.77 5.75 -4.74
N ASN A 136 -15.79 5.94 -5.61
CA ASN A 136 -14.65 5.04 -5.68
C ASN A 136 -13.81 5.15 -4.41
N GLN A 137 -13.43 4.01 -3.85
CA GLN A 137 -12.50 3.95 -2.74
C GLN A 137 -11.07 4.15 -3.22
N GLU A 138 -10.39 5.14 -2.64
CA GLU A 138 -8.93 5.26 -2.69
C GLU A 138 -8.35 4.59 -1.44
N ILE A 139 -7.33 3.72 -1.64
CA ILE A 139 -6.64 3.05 -0.54
C ILE A 139 -5.45 3.90 -0.15
N PHE A 140 -5.41 4.36 1.08
CA PHE A 140 -4.28 5.09 1.66
C PHE A 140 -4.04 4.65 3.10
N ILE A 141 -2.78 4.79 3.55
CA ILE A 141 -2.41 4.49 4.92
C ILE A 141 -2.65 5.72 5.76
N HIS A 142 -3.44 5.58 6.82
CA HIS A 142 -3.75 6.66 7.73
C HIS A 142 -3.65 6.22 9.20
N PRO A 143 -3.43 7.17 10.14
CA PRO A 143 -3.35 6.87 11.55
C PRO A 143 -4.75 6.75 12.18
N ASN A 144 -4.84 5.90 13.20
CA ASN A 144 -5.91 5.93 14.20
C ASN A 144 -5.27 5.92 15.61
N PRO A 145 -6.06 5.97 16.70
CA PRO A 145 -5.50 5.95 18.06
C PRO A 145 -4.64 4.74 18.41
N VAL A 146 -4.75 3.63 17.66
CA VAL A 146 -4.04 2.37 17.94
C VAL A 146 -2.82 2.19 17.03
N GLY A 147 -2.79 2.80 15.83
CA GLY A 147 -1.67 2.68 14.89
C GLY A 147 -2.03 3.08 13.46
N TYR A 148 -1.11 2.84 12.53
CA TYR A 148 -1.36 3.03 11.11
C TYR A 148 -2.11 1.83 10.52
N HIS A 149 -3.06 2.08 9.63
CA HIS A 149 -3.82 1.06 8.92
C HIS A 149 -4.24 1.55 7.54
N TYR A 150 -4.75 0.64 6.73
CA TYR A 150 -5.46 0.94 5.49
C TYR A 150 -6.74 0.12 5.42
N ASP A 151 -7.72 0.60 4.69
CA ASP A 151 -9.07 0.05 4.69
C ASP A 151 -9.43 -0.49 3.31
N ILE A 152 -10.18 -1.59 3.31
CA ILE A 152 -10.80 -2.17 2.13
C ILE A 152 -12.29 -2.30 2.41
N MET A 153 -13.11 -1.80 1.50
CA MET A 153 -14.56 -1.88 1.57
C MET A 153 -15.10 -2.75 0.43
N SER A 154 -16.12 -3.53 0.74
CA SER A 154 -16.84 -4.34 -0.23
C SER A 154 -18.34 -4.26 0.02
N SER A 155 -19.14 -4.18 -1.04
CA SER A 155 -20.59 -4.18 -0.90
C SER A 155 -21.10 -5.61 -0.73
N TRP A 156 -21.95 -5.81 0.28
CA TRP A 156 -22.67 -7.07 0.44
C TRP A 156 -24.14 -6.89 0.05
N ASN A 157 -24.72 -7.95 -0.51
CA ASN A 157 -26.14 -8.02 -0.83
C ASN A 157 -26.62 -9.46 -0.73
N THR A 158 -27.87 -9.64 -0.36
CA THR A 158 -28.54 -10.94 -0.31
C THR A 158 -29.67 -11.03 -1.32
N ARG A 159 -30.22 -12.25 -1.49
CA ARG A 159 -31.41 -12.47 -2.33
C ARG A 159 -32.65 -11.78 -1.77
N SER A 160 -32.68 -11.47 -0.47
CA SER A 160 -33.76 -10.74 0.21
C SER A 160 -33.66 -9.22 0.11
N GLU A 161 -32.77 -8.71 -0.75
CA GLU A 161 -32.51 -7.28 -0.97
C GLU A 161 -31.83 -6.55 0.19
N ASP A 162 -31.46 -7.25 1.26
CA ASP A 162 -30.60 -6.69 2.31
C ASP A 162 -29.23 -6.40 1.69
N ARG A 163 -28.70 -5.22 1.97
CA ARG A 163 -27.44 -4.77 1.40
C ARG A 163 -26.74 -3.74 2.30
N GLY A 164 -25.44 -3.61 2.12
CA GLY A 164 -24.66 -2.63 2.84
C GLY A 164 -23.20 -2.72 2.50
N VAL A 165 -22.35 -2.27 3.42
CA VAL A 165 -20.90 -2.28 3.26
C VAL A 165 -20.27 -3.17 4.33
N PHE A 166 -19.36 -4.02 3.92
CA PHE A 166 -18.41 -4.70 4.78
C PHE A 166 -17.09 -3.94 4.71
N PHE A 167 -16.67 -3.39 5.82
CA PHE A 167 -15.46 -2.61 5.98
C PHE A 167 -14.44 -3.43 6.76
N LEU A 168 -13.20 -3.48 6.26
CA LEU A 168 -12.12 -4.25 6.85
C LEU A 168 -10.83 -3.44 6.86
N SER A 169 -10.26 -3.25 8.05
CA SER A 169 -8.98 -2.56 8.27
C SER A 169 -7.82 -3.55 8.37
N PHE A 170 -6.69 -3.19 7.79
CA PHE A 170 -5.47 -4.00 7.72
C PHE A 170 -4.25 -3.28 8.27
N SER A 171 -3.36 -4.03 8.91
CA SER A 171 -2.02 -3.54 9.25
C SER A 171 -1.18 -3.30 7.99
N PRO A 172 -0.42 -2.20 7.89
CA PRO A 172 0.44 -1.91 6.74
C PRO A 172 1.77 -2.67 6.75
N GLU A 173 1.96 -3.65 7.64
CA GLU A 173 3.22 -4.37 7.81
C GLU A 173 3.74 -5.02 6.54
N THR A 174 2.87 -5.70 5.79
CA THR A 174 3.26 -6.32 4.50
C THR A 174 3.71 -5.27 3.48
N ILE A 175 3.07 -4.10 3.45
CA ILE A 175 3.50 -2.98 2.60
C ILE A 175 4.88 -2.49 3.03
N ALA A 176 5.12 -2.34 4.35
CA ALA A 176 6.41 -1.95 4.89
C ALA A 176 7.52 -2.97 4.55
N GLN A 177 7.22 -4.28 4.60
CA GLN A 177 8.15 -5.33 4.20
C GLN A 177 8.49 -5.28 2.70
N ILE A 178 7.51 -5.02 1.82
CA ILE A 178 7.75 -4.85 0.38
C ILE A 178 8.70 -3.67 0.14
N LEU A 179 8.50 -2.55 0.82
CA LEU A 179 9.37 -1.37 0.73
C LEU A 179 10.78 -1.67 1.23
N ALA A 180 10.92 -2.25 2.42
CA ALA A 180 12.22 -2.60 2.99
C ALA A 180 13.01 -3.58 2.10
N ASN A 181 12.35 -4.57 1.52
CA ASN A 181 12.99 -5.51 0.60
C ASN A 181 13.45 -4.83 -0.70
N SER A 182 12.73 -3.85 -1.19
CA SER A 182 13.11 -3.09 -2.39
C SER A 182 14.34 -2.20 -2.16
N GLU A 183 14.49 -1.63 -0.96
CA GLU A 183 15.66 -0.85 -0.56
C GLU A 183 16.92 -1.71 -0.43
N LEU A 184 16.81 -2.89 0.20
CA LEU A 184 17.94 -3.82 0.36
C LEU A 184 18.51 -4.30 -0.98
N HIS A 185 17.68 -4.47 -2.01
CA HIS A 185 18.14 -4.81 -3.36
C HIS A 185 18.91 -3.68 -4.01
N SER A 186 18.52 -2.42 -3.79
CA SER A 186 19.24 -1.26 -4.33
C SER A 186 20.63 -1.07 -3.70
N HIS A 187 20.78 -1.39 -2.40
CA HIS A 187 22.07 -1.28 -1.69
C HIS A 187 23.06 -2.42 -2.02
N ARG A 188 22.58 -3.59 -2.46
CA ARG A 188 23.48 -4.71 -2.84
C ARG A 188 24.08 -4.57 -4.23
N LEU A 189 23.59 -3.66 -5.05
CA LEU A 189 24.04 -3.41 -6.42
C LEU A 189 24.99 -2.20 -6.53
N MET A 190 25.33 -1.57 -5.44
CA MET A 190 26.37 -0.53 -5.32
C MET A 190 27.67 -1.11 -4.80
#